data_173c664764d33050ee1ffdb67ff88151
#
_entry.id   173c664764d33050ee1ffdb67ff88151
#
_cell.length_a   1.000
_cell.length_b   1.000
_cell.length_c   1.000
_cell.angle_alpha   90.00
_cell.angle_beta   90.00
_cell.angle_gamma   90.00
#
_symmetry.space_group_name_H-M   'P 1'
#
loop_
_entity.id
_entity.type
_entity.pdbx_description
1 polymer ?
#
loop_
_entity_poly.entity_id
_entity_poly.type
_entity_poly.pdbx_seq_one_letter_code
_entity_poly.pdbx_strand_id
1 'polypeptide(L)'
;MRHPYKIKTRKFTRFHVGVYAAVGVVCLAHGNVILPQVSAPLIPPSVVRLSDFGAVSDGRKLNTEAFGTALATLAKKGGGELIVPPGIWLTGPIKLRCNINLHLERGALIQFSRNYKLYPLTVIDLKGEKEVDSTSPISGQNLENVAITGDGIIDGGGDAWRPLKKGKLGESDWKALVKSGGVLNEMGDIWWPGRAAMAGEMLVEKLRAENSLKLEDYEPAHQFLRPKMLWLIGCKKVLLQDVTFQNPPMWTMNPTLCEDVSILNVQVHNLPNAQNSDALDLESCRRAVIRGCTFDTGDDGICIKSGKDAAGRRIGVPTEDVLVEGCTVYHAHGGFTIGSEMSGGVRNMVVTNCTFMGTDIGLRFKSTRGRGGVVENIFVSNIRMEDIAGDAINFNLYYGGKSPLDETVGDAETNFPPVSEATPQFRDIHIENVICRGAQNAIVLQGLPEMSLRDITLKNVSITSQKGVSVTDAENITFENVQVENQIGEALKTVRVKNSKLDLTK
;
A
#
# COMPACT_ATOMS: atom_id res chain seq x y z
N MET A 1 -6.81 -60.81 16.70
CA MET A 1 -5.61 -60.21 17.39
C MET A 1 -5.44 -58.79 16.85
N ARG A 2 -5.78 -57.79 17.65
CA ARG A 2 -5.66 -56.37 17.33
C ARG A 2 -4.41 -55.81 18.01
N HIS A 3 -3.42 -55.30 17.24
CA HIS A 3 -2.28 -54.60 17.78
C HIS A 3 -2.64 -53.11 17.98
N PRO A 4 -2.36 -52.52 19.14
CA PRO A 4 -2.52 -51.07 19.35
C PRO A 4 -1.26 -50.34 18.89
N TYR A 5 -1.42 -49.41 17.97
CA TYR A 5 -0.40 -48.44 17.61
C TYR A 5 -0.19 -47.45 18.75
N LYS A 6 1.01 -47.46 19.34
CA LYS A 6 1.45 -46.42 20.29
C LYS A 6 1.97 -45.22 19.51
N ILE A 7 1.24 -44.08 19.56
CA ILE A 7 1.70 -42.80 19.07
C ILE A 7 2.72 -42.24 20.07
N LYS A 8 3.99 -42.16 19.67
CA LYS A 8 5.03 -41.44 20.41
C LYS A 8 4.84 -39.95 20.20
N THR A 9 4.44 -39.22 21.23
CA THR A 9 4.47 -37.77 21.26
C THR A 9 5.92 -37.30 21.26
N ARG A 10 6.37 -36.71 20.15
CA ARG A 10 7.61 -35.93 20.09
C ARG A 10 7.37 -34.59 20.79
N LYS A 11 8.16 -34.32 21.85
CA LYS A 11 8.25 -32.97 22.42
C LYS A 11 8.84 -32.03 21.36
N PHE A 12 8.05 -31.09 20.90
CA PHE A 12 8.55 -29.98 20.08
C PHE A 12 9.37 -29.06 20.96
N THR A 13 10.66 -29.03 20.69
CA THR A 13 11.58 -28.04 21.27
C THR A 13 11.25 -26.69 20.63
N ARG A 14 10.92 -25.69 21.43
CA ARG A 14 10.69 -24.31 20.99
C ARG A 14 11.96 -23.78 20.31
N PHE A 15 11.88 -23.57 19.02
CA PHE A 15 12.87 -22.75 18.32
C PHE A 15 12.53 -21.28 18.58
N HIS A 16 13.37 -20.60 19.32
CA HIS A 16 13.40 -19.14 19.32
C HIS A 16 13.94 -18.74 17.93
N VAL A 17 13.07 -18.23 17.07
CA VAL A 17 13.50 -17.61 15.80
C VAL A 17 14.06 -16.24 16.18
N GLY A 18 15.35 -16.21 16.46
CA GLY A 18 16.09 -14.96 16.46
C GLY A 18 16.15 -14.44 15.03
N VAL A 19 15.49 -13.33 14.75
CA VAL A 19 15.66 -12.61 13.48
C VAL A 19 17.08 -12.04 13.48
N TYR A 20 18.05 -12.80 12.99
CA TYR A 20 19.36 -12.26 12.64
C TYR A 20 19.20 -11.51 11.31
N ALA A 21 19.10 -10.20 11.38
CA ALA A 21 19.29 -9.34 10.23
C ALA A 21 20.77 -9.45 9.84
N ALA A 22 21.08 -10.27 8.85
CA ALA A 22 22.40 -10.25 8.21
C ALA A 22 22.58 -8.86 7.60
N VAL A 23 23.63 -8.16 8.02
CA VAL A 23 24.07 -6.91 7.37
C VAL A 23 24.55 -7.30 5.96
N GLY A 24 23.68 -7.19 4.98
CA GLY A 24 24.02 -7.39 3.58
C GLY A 24 24.37 -6.03 2.97
N VAL A 25 25.59 -5.90 2.46
CA VAL A 25 25.92 -4.84 1.51
C VAL A 25 25.57 -5.38 0.13
N VAL A 26 24.54 -4.84 -0.50
CA VAL A 26 24.28 -5.11 -1.92
C VAL A 26 25.16 -4.16 -2.71
N CYS A 27 26.22 -4.70 -3.34
CA CYS A 27 27.00 -3.94 -4.32
C CYS A 27 26.16 -3.79 -5.58
N LEU A 28 25.49 -2.67 -5.73
CA LEU A 28 24.89 -2.25 -7.00
C LEU A 28 25.97 -1.62 -7.86
N ALA A 29 25.84 -1.70 -9.18
CA ALA A 29 26.85 -1.21 -10.13
C ALA A 29 27.13 0.31 -10.04
N HIS A 30 26.33 1.07 -9.29
CA HIS A 30 26.36 2.52 -9.16
C HIS A 30 26.49 3.05 -7.73
N GLY A 31 26.89 2.24 -6.75
CA GLY A 31 27.18 2.71 -5.40
C GLY A 31 26.89 1.69 -4.30
N ASN A 32 27.46 1.93 -3.12
CA ASN A 32 27.15 1.15 -1.94
C ASN A 32 25.85 1.65 -1.32
N VAL A 33 24.73 0.96 -1.57
CA VAL A 33 23.49 1.25 -0.86
C VAL A 33 23.53 0.55 0.49
N ILE A 34 23.38 1.31 1.56
CA ILE A 34 23.30 0.77 2.91
C ILE A 34 21.88 0.28 3.13
N LEU A 35 21.72 -1.04 3.28
CA LEU A 35 20.43 -1.63 3.62
C LEU A 35 19.98 -1.23 5.02
N PRO A 36 18.68 -0.97 5.24
CA PRO A 36 18.19 -0.58 6.54
C PRO A 36 18.39 -1.68 7.58
N GLN A 37 18.91 -1.31 8.75
CA GLN A 37 18.89 -2.16 9.93
C GLN A 37 17.58 -1.88 10.68
N VAL A 38 16.68 -2.86 10.68
CA VAL A 38 15.36 -2.75 11.32
C VAL A 38 15.38 -3.51 12.64
N SER A 39 15.03 -2.83 13.73
CA SER A 39 14.94 -3.42 15.05
C SER A 39 13.64 -4.21 15.21
N ALA A 40 13.73 -5.48 15.61
CA ALA A 40 12.57 -6.30 15.90
C ALA A 40 11.88 -5.88 17.22
N PRO A 41 10.55 -6.08 17.35
CA PRO A 41 9.86 -5.84 18.61
C PRO A 41 10.29 -6.83 19.68
N LEU A 42 10.41 -6.35 20.91
CA LEU A 42 10.66 -7.17 22.11
C LEU A 42 9.33 -7.42 22.82
N ILE A 43 8.79 -8.62 22.66
CA ILE A 43 7.53 -9.02 23.27
C ILE A 43 7.78 -9.79 24.56
N PRO A 44 7.25 -9.36 25.72
CA PRO A 44 7.36 -10.08 26.97
C PRO A 44 6.77 -11.50 26.90
N PRO A 45 7.23 -12.45 27.77
CA PRO A 45 6.86 -13.87 27.66
C PRO A 45 5.45 -14.20 28.16
N SER A 46 4.68 -13.23 28.63
CA SER A 46 3.30 -13.45 29.08
C SER A 46 2.42 -13.87 27.90
N VAL A 47 1.61 -14.90 28.09
CA VAL A 47 0.71 -15.43 27.07
C VAL A 47 -0.71 -15.52 27.64
N VAL A 48 -1.70 -15.13 26.87
CA VAL A 48 -3.13 -15.34 27.14
C VAL A 48 -3.84 -15.83 25.89
N ARG A 49 -4.92 -16.56 26.04
CA ARG A 49 -5.76 -17.00 24.92
C ARG A 49 -7.06 -16.21 24.90
N LEU A 50 -7.52 -15.83 23.73
CA LEU A 50 -8.75 -15.04 23.57
C LEU A 50 -9.97 -15.74 24.17
N SER A 51 -10.06 -17.07 24.06
CA SER A 51 -11.11 -17.89 24.64
C SER A 51 -11.25 -17.73 26.16
N ASP A 52 -10.18 -17.42 26.88
CA ASP A 52 -10.17 -17.29 28.34
C ASP A 52 -10.90 -16.03 28.83
N PHE A 53 -11.26 -15.13 27.91
CA PHE A 53 -11.98 -13.88 28.17
C PHE A 53 -13.45 -13.93 27.74
N GLY A 54 -14.03 -15.12 27.61
CA GLY A 54 -15.43 -15.32 27.27
C GLY A 54 -15.75 -15.05 25.78
N ALA A 55 -14.73 -14.97 24.95
CA ALA A 55 -14.90 -14.91 23.51
C ALA A 55 -15.46 -16.22 22.93
N VAL A 56 -16.24 -16.13 21.86
CA VAL A 56 -16.87 -17.29 21.20
C VAL A 56 -16.55 -17.23 19.70
N SER A 57 -16.02 -18.34 19.18
CA SER A 57 -15.54 -18.47 17.80
C SER A 57 -16.60 -18.97 16.81
N ASP A 58 -17.84 -18.49 16.93
CA ASP A 58 -19.01 -18.97 16.15
C ASP A 58 -19.34 -18.10 14.93
N GLY A 59 -18.60 -17.00 14.72
CA GLY A 59 -18.87 -16.03 13.65
C GLY A 59 -20.13 -15.19 13.87
N ARG A 60 -20.77 -15.24 15.03
CA ARG A 60 -22.03 -14.54 15.35
C ARG A 60 -21.91 -13.62 16.55
N LYS A 61 -21.32 -14.10 17.65
CA LYS A 61 -21.11 -13.31 18.85
C LYS A 61 -20.04 -12.25 18.63
N LEU A 62 -20.36 -11.00 18.95
CA LEU A 62 -19.40 -9.90 18.92
C LEU A 62 -18.40 -10.05 20.07
N ASN A 63 -17.10 -10.13 19.77
CA ASN A 63 -16.03 -10.37 20.72
C ASN A 63 -15.18 -9.14 21.04
N THR A 64 -15.63 -7.93 20.67
CA THR A 64 -14.85 -6.68 20.83
C THR A 64 -14.42 -6.45 22.27
N GLU A 65 -15.31 -6.69 23.23
CA GLU A 65 -15.02 -6.53 24.66
C GLU A 65 -13.97 -7.56 25.14
N ALA A 66 -14.08 -8.81 24.66
CA ALA A 66 -13.12 -9.87 25.00
C ALA A 66 -11.71 -9.54 24.47
N PHE A 67 -11.57 -9.05 23.23
CA PHE A 67 -10.29 -8.53 22.72
C PHE A 67 -9.77 -7.39 23.57
N GLY A 68 -10.60 -6.41 23.89
CA GLY A 68 -10.24 -5.26 24.72
C GLY A 68 -9.73 -5.67 26.10
N THR A 69 -10.42 -6.61 26.75
CA THR A 69 -10.07 -7.12 28.09
C THR A 69 -8.77 -7.95 28.07
N ALA A 70 -8.59 -8.80 27.07
CA ALA A 70 -7.37 -9.59 26.88
C ALA A 70 -6.14 -8.69 26.70
N LEU A 71 -6.22 -7.71 25.78
CA LEU A 71 -5.16 -6.73 25.53
C LEU A 71 -4.87 -5.87 26.76
N ALA A 72 -5.89 -5.43 27.49
CA ALA A 72 -5.71 -4.69 28.74
C ALA A 72 -5.03 -5.52 29.83
N THR A 73 -5.35 -6.81 29.91
CA THR A 73 -4.73 -7.75 30.86
C THR A 73 -3.25 -7.94 30.55
N LEU A 74 -2.87 -8.12 29.29
CA LEU A 74 -1.47 -8.17 28.88
C LEU A 74 -0.73 -6.87 29.15
N ALA A 75 -1.33 -5.73 28.82
CA ALA A 75 -0.71 -4.43 29.07
C ALA A 75 -0.41 -4.18 30.54
N LYS A 76 -1.31 -4.59 31.45
CA LYS A 76 -1.06 -4.52 32.92
C LYS A 76 0.12 -5.39 33.38
N LYS A 77 0.45 -6.45 32.61
CA LYS A 77 1.63 -7.33 32.87
C LYS A 77 2.89 -6.84 32.14
N GLY A 78 2.85 -5.66 31.52
CA GLY A 78 3.97 -5.10 30.75
C GLY A 78 4.00 -5.52 29.27
N GLY A 79 3.03 -6.30 28.81
CA GLY A 79 2.93 -6.81 27.45
C GLY A 79 2.83 -8.34 27.38
N GLY A 80 2.94 -8.89 26.17
CA GLY A 80 2.89 -10.33 25.92
C GLY A 80 2.17 -10.71 24.64
N GLU A 81 1.80 -11.96 24.51
CA GLU A 81 1.15 -12.54 23.34
C GLU A 81 -0.33 -12.83 23.60
N LEU A 82 -1.21 -12.28 22.78
CA LEU A 82 -2.61 -12.67 22.70
C LEU A 82 -2.78 -13.71 21.60
N ILE A 83 -3.03 -14.96 21.99
CA ILE A 83 -3.31 -16.04 21.05
C ILE A 83 -4.80 -16.01 20.64
N VAL A 84 -5.03 -15.96 19.34
CA VAL A 84 -6.35 -16.16 18.73
C VAL A 84 -6.42 -17.59 18.19
N PRO A 85 -7.18 -18.49 18.85
CA PRO A 85 -7.27 -19.90 18.44
C PRO A 85 -8.06 -20.08 17.13
N PRO A 86 -8.04 -21.31 16.53
CA PRO A 86 -8.88 -21.63 15.36
C PRO A 86 -10.36 -21.32 15.61
N GLY A 87 -11.05 -20.81 14.57
CA GLY A 87 -12.47 -20.46 14.59
C GLY A 87 -12.73 -19.09 14.00
N ILE A 88 -14.01 -18.68 13.96
CA ILE A 88 -14.44 -17.39 13.38
C ILE A 88 -14.75 -16.41 14.51
N TRP A 89 -13.93 -15.38 14.65
CA TRP A 89 -14.00 -14.40 15.72
C TRP A 89 -14.56 -13.08 15.20
N LEU A 90 -15.92 -12.96 15.20
CA LEU A 90 -16.57 -11.70 14.83
C LEU A 90 -16.26 -10.61 15.86
N THR A 91 -15.80 -9.45 15.40
CA THR A 91 -15.43 -8.33 16.29
C THR A 91 -15.69 -6.97 15.65
N GLY A 92 -15.76 -5.93 16.47
CA GLY A 92 -15.58 -4.54 16.11
C GLY A 92 -14.09 -4.16 16.20
N PRO A 93 -13.76 -2.86 16.31
CA PRO A 93 -12.38 -2.38 16.31
C PRO A 93 -11.51 -3.00 17.41
N ILE A 94 -10.26 -3.32 17.05
CA ILE A 94 -9.21 -3.79 17.96
C ILE A 94 -8.16 -2.67 18.10
N LYS A 95 -8.00 -2.13 19.29
CA LYS A 95 -6.98 -1.14 19.59
C LYS A 95 -5.76 -1.79 20.24
N LEU A 96 -4.66 -1.88 19.49
CA LEU A 96 -3.40 -2.47 19.95
C LEU A 96 -2.78 -1.65 21.11
N ARG A 97 -1.80 -2.25 21.80
CA ARG A 97 -1.05 -1.64 22.91
C ARG A 97 0.42 -1.95 22.78
N CYS A 98 1.27 -1.20 23.49
CA CYS A 98 2.72 -1.46 23.52
C CYS A 98 3.06 -2.87 24.00
N ASN A 99 4.15 -3.41 23.46
CA ASN A 99 4.74 -4.69 23.86
C ASN A 99 3.80 -5.90 23.65
N ILE A 100 2.91 -5.83 22.64
CA ILE A 100 1.92 -6.90 22.40
C ILE A 100 2.11 -7.49 21.01
N ASN A 101 2.07 -8.83 20.96
CA ASN A 101 1.88 -9.62 19.77
C ASN A 101 0.42 -10.13 19.71
N LEU A 102 -0.31 -9.79 18.68
CA LEU A 102 -1.57 -10.43 18.30
C LEU A 102 -1.22 -11.64 17.42
N HIS A 103 -1.27 -12.84 17.99
CA HIS A 103 -0.88 -14.07 17.31
C HIS A 103 -2.11 -14.89 16.89
N LEU A 104 -2.24 -15.13 15.58
CA LEU A 104 -3.34 -15.91 15.00
C LEU A 104 -2.85 -17.34 14.73
N GLU A 105 -3.40 -18.33 15.45
CA GLU A 105 -3.14 -19.73 15.13
C GLU A 105 -3.74 -20.11 13.75
N ARG A 106 -3.16 -21.08 13.08
CA ARG A 106 -3.71 -21.60 11.81
C ARG A 106 -5.18 -21.99 11.98
N GLY A 107 -6.03 -21.50 11.08
CA GLY A 107 -7.47 -21.69 11.14
C GLY A 107 -8.23 -20.66 11.99
N ALA A 108 -7.53 -19.67 12.55
CA ALA A 108 -8.16 -18.49 13.13
C ALA A 108 -8.59 -17.52 12.02
N LEU A 109 -9.81 -17.02 12.09
CA LEU A 109 -10.34 -15.94 11.26
C LEU A 109 -10.86 -14.83 12.18
N ILE A 110 -10.19 -13.70 12.21
CA ILE A 110 -10.75 -12.47 12.77
C ILE A 110 -11.61 -11.83 11.68
N GLN A 111 -12.92 -11.77 11.91
CA GLN A 111 -13.88 -11.16 11.00
C GLN A 111 -14.39 -9.85 11.58
N PHE A 112 -14.12 -8.75 10.91
CA PHE A 112 -14.61 -7.45 11.32
C PHE A 112 -16.07 -7.24 10.95
N SER A 113 -16.82 -6.62 11.87
CA SER A 113 -18.25 -6.37 11.68
C SER A 113 -18.49 -5.40 10.51
N ARG A 114 -19.51 -5.71 9.71
CA ARG A 114 -20.01 -4.84 8.63
C ARG A 114 -20.86 -3.68 9.12
N ASN A 115 -21.13 -3.59 10.42
CA ASN A 115 -21.89 -2.49 11.01
C ASN A 115 -20.98 -1.31 11.26
N TYR A 116 -20.99 -0.30 10.36
CA TYR A 116 -20.14 0.89 10.45
C TYR A 116 -20.30 1.67 11.77
N LYS A 117 -21.47 1.58 12.44
CA LYS A 117 -21.71 2.23 13.73
C LYS A 117 -20.83 1.71 14.88
N LEU A 118 -20.18 0.56 14.70
CA LEU A 118 -19.21 0.03 15.66
C LEU A 118 -17.81 0.68 15.54
N TYR A 119 -17.59 1.52 14.53
CA TYR A 119 -16.33 2.18 14.23
C TYR A 119 -16.46 3.69 14.44
N PRO A 120 -16.51 4.18 15.68
CA PRO A 120 -16.81 5.58 15.97
C PRO A 120 -15.85 6.52 15.24
N LEU A 121 -16.36 7.67 14.87
CA LEU A 121 -15.55 8.78 14.36
C LEU A 121 -14.54 9.22 15.42
N THR A 122 -13.34 9.58 14.97
CA THR A 122 -12.26 10.03 15.84
C THR A 122 -11.42 11.11 15.16
N VAL A 123 -10.80 11.96 15.94
CA VAL A 123 -9.81 12.91 15.43
C VAL A 123 -8.46 12.19 15.38
N ILE A 124 -7.87 12.15 14.21
CA ILE A 124 -6.53 11.65 13.97
C ILE A 124 -5.57 12.84 13.93
N ASP A 125 -4.43 12.73 14.61
CA ASP A 125 -3.38 13.75 14.62
C ASP A 125 -2.11 13.17 13.98
N LEU A 126 -1.73 13.73 12.85
CA LEU A 126 -0.50 13.40 12.12
C LEU A 126 0.51 14.54 12.28
N LYS A 127 1.18 14.60 13.43
CA LYS A 127 2.16 15.65 13.77
C LYS A 127 1.59 17.07 13.67
N GLY A 128 0.38 17.27 14.16
CA GLY A 128 -0.29 18.57 14.16
C GLY A 128 -1.29 18.77 13.01
N GLU A 129 -1.18 18.01 11.92
CA GLU A 129 -2.23 17.94 10.91
C GLU A 129 -3.35 17.03 11.40
N LYS A 130 -4.53 17.57 11.54
CA LYS A 130 -5.67 16.85 12.15
C LYS A 130 -6.77 16.62 11.14
N GLU A 131 -7.35 15.44 11.18
CA GLU A 131 -8.51 15.08 10.38
C GLU A 131 -9.49 14.22 11.19
N VAL A 132 -10.75 14.21 10.76
CA VAL A 132 -11.76 13.27 11.28
C VAL A 132 -11.84 12.08 10.35
N ASP A 133 -11.76 10.87 10.93
CA ASP A 133 -11.93 9.62 10.21
C ASP A 133 -12.65 8.58 11.09
N SER A 134 -13.09 7.49 10.49
CA SER A 134 -13.63 6.33 11.22
C SER A 134 -12.51 5.55 11.91
N THR A 135 -12.79 5.03 13.09
CA THR A 135 -11.85 4.14 13.80
C THR A 135 -11.53 2.93 12.95
N SER A 136 -10.25 2.64 12.74
CA SER A 136 -9.80 1.48 11.95
C SER A 136 -10.14 0.16 12.62
N PRO A 137 -10.42 -0.90 11.83
CA PRO A 137 -10.56 -2.26 12.33
C PRO A 137 -9.42 -2.68 13.26
N ILE A 138 -8.18 -2.42 12.87
CA ILE A 138 -7.01 -2.55 13.76
C ILE A 138 -6.28 -1.21 13.81
N SER A 139 -6.06 -0.70 15.00
CA SER A 139 -5.38 0.58 15.19
C SER A 139 -4.34 0.57 16.31
N GLY A 140 -3.33 1.43 16.14
CA GLY A 140 -2.32 1.72 17.17
C GLY A 140 -1.70 3.08 16.94
N GLN A 141 -1.50 3.86 18.00
CA GLN A 141 -0.88 5.18 17.89
C GLN A 141 0.22 5.34 18.93
N ASN A 142 1.40 5.77 18.50
CA ASN A 142 2.59 6.00 19.33
C ASN A 142 2.97 4.78 20.21
N LEU A 143 2.82 3.58 19.64
CA LEU A 143 3.13 2.32 20.32
C LEU A 143 4.57 1.89 20.03
N GLU A 144 5.14 1.12 20.94
CA GLU A 144 6.43 0.46 20.75
C GLU A 144 6.29 -1.05 20.95
N ASN A 145 7.08 -1.82 20.17
CA ASN A 145 7.09 -3.29 20.20
C ASN A 145 5.69 -3.87 19.90
N VAL A 146 5.21 -3.68 18.68
CA VAL A 146 3.89 -4.14 18.23
C VAL A 146 4.06 -5.23 17.19
N ALA A 147 3.37 -6.35 17.36
CA ALA A 147 3.39 -7.42 16.38
C ALA A 147 1.99 -7.96 16.08
N ILE A 148 1.79 -8.40 14.83
CA ILE A 148 0.69 -9.25 14.39
C ILE A 148 1.32 -10.41 13.63
N THR A 149 1.13 -11.64 14.12
CA THR A 149 1.84 -12.80 13.58
C THR A 149 0.96 -14.03 13.47
N GLY A 150 1.44 -15.05 12.76
CA GLY A 150 0.81 -16.37 12.69
C GLY A 150 0.09 -16.65 11.37
N ASP A 151 -0.41 -17.87 11.21
CA ASP A 151 -0.97 -18.40 9.96
C ASP A 151 -2.50 -18.16 9.82
N GLY A 152 -3.06 -17.18 10.55
CA GLY A 152 -4.50 -16.88 10.51
C GLY A 152 -4.87 -15.81 9.49
N ILE A 153 -6.17 -15.56 9.38
CA ILE A 153 -6.76 -14.63 8.43
C ILE A 153 -7.43 -13.47 9.18
N ILE A 154 -7.29 -12.27 8.64
CA ILE A 154 -7.96 -11.05 9.10
C ILE A 154 -8.82 -10.52 7.95
N ASP A 155 -10.14 -10.52 8.13
CA ASP A 155 -11.13 -10.05 7.14
C ASP A 155 -11.73 -8.72 7.59
N GLY A 156 -11.53 -7.68 6.79
CA GLY A 156 -11.97 -6.31 7.11
C GLY A 156 -13.46 -6.04 6.96
N GLY A 157 -14.26 -6.98 6.39
CA GLY A 157 -15.70 -6.76 6.13
C GLY A 157 -15.97 -5.59 5.17
N GLY A 158 -15.02 -5.27 4.30
CA GLY A 158 -14.96 -4.03 3.53
C GLY A 158 -16.02 -3.89 2.44
N ASP A 159 -16.64 -4.98 2.03
CA ASP A 159 -17.71 -4.96 1.05
C ASP A 159 -18.95 -4.15 1.52
N ALA A 160 -19.13 -3.95 2.82
CA ALA A 160 -20.16 -3.09 3.37
C ALA A 160 -19.87 -1.58 3.27
N TRP A 161 -18.64 -1.23 2.93
CA TRP A 161 -18.17 0.16 2.90
C TRP A 161 -17.92 0.69 1.50
N ARG A 162 -17.43 -0.17 0.61
CA ARG A 162 -16.87 0.24 -0.67
C ARG A 162 -17.93 0.52 -1.72
N PRO A 163 -17.77 1.62 -2.50
CA PRO A 163 -18.47 1.74 -3.77
C PRO A 163 -17.92 0.72 -4.78
N LEU A 164 -18.72 0.37 -5.78
CA LEU A 164 -18.32 -0.51 -6.88
C LEU A 164 -18.61 0.13 -8.22
N LYS A 165 -17.64 0.12 -9.12
CA LYS A 165 -17.78 0.63 -10.50
C LYS A 165 -18.31 -0.46 -11.42
N LYS A 166 -19.30 -0.11 -12.25
CA LYS A 166 -19.90 -1.01 -13.24
C LYS A 166 -18.86 -1.64 -14.16
N GLY A 167 -17.89 -0.86 -14.61
CA GLY A 167 -16.83 -1.33 -15.51
C GLY A 167 -15.86 -2.35 -14.91
N LYS A 168 -15.92 -2.58 -13.59
CA LYS A 168 -15.12 -3.61 -12.88
C LYS A 168 -15.90 -4.90 -12.58
N LEU A 169 -17.13 -5.04 -13.09
CA LEU A 169 -18.00 -6.19 -12.86
C LEU A 169 -18.56 -6.72 -14.17
N GLY A 170 -18.80 -8.03 -14.22
CA GLY A 170 -19.60 -8.63 -15.27
C GLY A 170 -21.06 -8.14 -15.20
N GLU A 171 -21.78 -8.18 -16.34
CA GLU A 171 -23.16 -7.66 -16.39
C GLU A 171 -24.11 -8.38 -15.44
N SER A 172 -23.95 -9.69 -15.26
CA SER A 172 -24.75 -10.50 -14.32
C SER A 172 -24.52 -10.06 -12.88
N ASP A 173 -23.25 -9.85 -12.50
CA ASP A 173 -22.86 -9.48 -11.14
C ASP A 173 -23.28 -8.06 -10.82
N TRP A 174 -23.18 -7.15 -11.80
CA TRP A 174 -23.71 -5.81 -11.66
C TRP A 174 -25.22 -5.79 -11.41
N LYS A 175 -26.00 -6.56 -12.19
CA LYS A 175 -27.44 -6.68 -11.99
C LYS A 175 -27.79 -7.26 -10.62
N ALA A 176 -27.03 -8.28 -10.18
CA ALA A 176 -27.22 -8.88 -8.86
C ALA A 176 -26.90 -7.88 -7.73
N LEU A 177 -25.81 -7.11 -7.87
CA LEU A 177 -25.41 -6.08 -6.92
C LEU A 177 -26.49 -4.99 -6.79
N VAL A 178 -26.96 -4.44 -7.89
CA VAL A 178 -28.02 -3.41 -7.89
C VAL A 178 -29.31 -3.94 -7.25
N LYS A 179 -29.65 -5.21 -7.51
CA LYS A 179 -30.83 -5.87 -6.91
C LYS A 179 -30.67 -6.12 -5.40
N SER A 180 -29.44 -6.26 -4.89
CA SER A 180 -29.18 -6.50 -3.46
C SER A 180 -29.49 -5.29 -2.57
N GLY A 181 -29.69 -4.12 -3.15
CA GLY A 181 -29.93 -2.85 -2.46
C GLY A 181 -28.88 -1.80 -2.80
N GLY A 182 -28.66 -0.84 -1.89
CA GLY A 182 -27.79 0.30 -2.14
C GLY A 182 -28.40 1.35 -3.08
N VAL A 183 -27.55 2.23 -3.62
CA VAL A 183 -27.96 3.31 -4.52
C VAL A 183 -26.96 3.48 -5.67
N LEU A 184 -27.41 3.94 -6.82
CA LEU A 184 -26.57 4.30 -7.93
C LEU A 184 -26.31 5.82 -7.94
N ASN A 185 -25.13 6.23 -8.41
CA ASN A 185 -24.88 7.63 -8.76
C ASN A 185 -25.77 8.05 -9.96
N GLU A 186 -25.78 9.36 -10.28
CA GLU A 186 -26.62 9.91 -11.36
C GLU A 186 -26.33 9.29 -12.72
N MET A 187 -25.08 8.95 -13.02
CA MET A 187 -24.67 8.29 -14.27
C MET A 187 -25.03 6.80 -14.33
N GLY A 188 -25.41 6.18 -13.20
CA GLY A 188 -25.75 4.77 -13.12
C GLY A 188 -24.58 3.81 -13.29
N ASP A 189 -23.35 4.29 -13.11
CA ASP A 189 -22.11 3.54 -13.33
C ASP A 189 -21.31 3.26 -12.04
N ILE A 190 -21.72 3.85 -10.90
CA ILE A 190 -21.16 3.56 -9.56
C ILE A 190 -22.30 3.18 -8.59
N TRP A 191 -22.17 2.01 -8.02
CA TRP A 191 -23.02 1.54 -6.91
C TRP A 191 -22.41 1.95 -5.57
N TRP A 192 -23.24 2.42 -4.65
CA TRP A 192 -22.87 2.77 -3.28
C TRP A 192 -23.71 1.97 -2.27
N PRO A 193 -23.16 1.58 -1.12
CA PRO A 193 -23.89 0.81 -0.11
C PRO A 193 -25.04 1.59 0.51
N GLY A 194 -25.08 2.92 0.39
CA GLY A 194 -26.15 3.76 0.89
C GLY A 194 -26.04 5.21 0.43
N ARG A 195 -27.13 5.97 0.62
CA ARG A 195 -27.17 7.40 0.26
C ARG A 195 -26.17 8.23 1.03
N ALA A 196 -25.95 7.95 2.32
CA ALA A 196 -24.97 8.64 3.16
C ALA A 196 -23.55 8.42 2.65
N ALA A 197 -23.23 7.19 2.19
CA ALA A 197 -21.94 6.91 1.57
C ALA A 197 -21.74 7.70 0.27
N MET A 198 -22.75 7.75 -0.60
CA MET A 198 -22.70 8.46 -1.88
C MET A 198 -22.58 9.99 -1.72
N ALA A 199 -23.35 10.57 -0.80
CA ALA A 199 -23.37 12.03 -0.59
C ALA A 199 -22.25 12.54 0.34
N GLY A 200 -21.52 11.63 0.97
CA GLY A 200 -20.55 11.98 2.03
C GLY A 200 -19.32 12.72 1.51
N GLU A 201 -18.92 12.51 0.27
CA GLU A 201 -17.72 13.13 -0.31
C GLU A 201 -17.78 14.67 -0.23
N MET A 202 -18.83 15.26 -0.76
CA MET A 202 -19.01 16.72 -0.76
C MET A 202 -19.04 17.30 0.66
N LEU A 203 -19.69 16.61 1.60
CA LEU A 203 -19.76 17.05 2.99
C LEU A 203 -18.38 17.01 3.66
N VAL A 204 -17.65 15.90 3.48
CA VAL A 204 -16.30 15.74 4.06
C VAL A 204 -15.32 16.76 3.48
N GLU A 205 -15.33 16.99 2.17
CA GLU A 205 -14.51 18.02 1.52
C GLU A 205 -14.81 19.42 2.08
N LYS A 206 -16.07 19.78 2.20
CA LYS A 206 -16.48 21.04 2.81
C LYS A 206 -15.96 21.18 4.25
N LEU A 207 -16.22 20.19 5.11
CA LEU A 207 -15.81 20.24 6.51
C LEU A 207 -14.28 20.30 6.68
N ARG A 208 -13.54 19.58 5.83
CA ARG A 208 -12.07 19.64 5.79
C ARG A 208 -11.57 21.02 5.33
N ALA A 209 -12.21 21.63 4.33
CA ALA A 209 -11.89 23.00 3.89
C ALA A 209 -12.16 24.05 5.00
N GLU A 210 -13.17 23.82 5.83
CA GLU A 210 -13.50 24.63 6.99
C GLU A 210 -12.64 24.32 8.23
N ASN A 211 -11.72 23.33 8.15
CA ASN A 211 -10.93 22.79 9.26
C ASN A 211 -11.80 22.36 10.46
N SER A 212 -13.02 21.87 10.22
CA SER A 212 -13.89 21.38 11.29
C SER A 212 -13.33 20.06 11.85
N LEU A 213 -13.27 19.98 13.19
CA LEU A 213 -12.89 18.75 13.91
C LEU A 213 -14.04 18.25 14.81
N LYS A 214 -15.25 18.80 14.64
CA LYS A 214 -16.44 18.39 15.39
C LYS A 214 -16.97 17.08 14.80
N LEU A 215 -16.91 16.01 15.59
CA LEU A 215 -17.32 14.67 15.14
C LEU A 215 -18.78 14.64 14.70
N GLU A 216 -19.65 15.39 15.38
CA GLU A 216 -21.09 15.44 15.09
C GLU A 216 -21.37 15.96 13.67
N ASP A 217 -20.54 16.86 13.15
CA ASP A 217 -20.70 17.42 11.80
C ASP A 217 -20.44 16.34 10.72
N TYR A 218 -19.62 15.33 11.04
CA TYR A 218 -19.27 14.24 10.14
C TYR A 218 -20.22 13.04 10.22
N GLU A 219 -21.07 12.92 11.23
CA GLU A 219 -21.98 11.76 11.37
C GLU A 219 -22.84 11.49 10.12
N PRO A 220 -23.37 12.51 9.38
CA PRO A 220 -24.11 12.25 8.15
C PRO A 220 -23.27 11.60 7.04
N ALA A 221 -21.95 11.76 7.08
CA ALA A 221 -21.00 11.17 6.12
C ALA A 221 -20.22 9.97 6.68
N HIS A 222 -20.58 9.46 7.86
CA HIS A 222 -19.85 8.40 8.55
C HIS A 222 -19.59 7.18 7.65
N GLN A 223 -20.58 6.73 6.89
CA GLN A 223 -20.43 5.59 5.98
C GLN A 223 -19.51 5.89 4.78
N PHE A 224 -19.29 7.15 4.42
CA PHE A 224 -18.32 7.56 3.41
C PHE A 224 -16.89 7.49 3.93
N LEU A 225 -16.65 7.80 5.21
CA LEU A 225 -15.36 7.75 5.87
C LEU A 225 -14.93 6.30 6.11
N ARG A 226 -14.52 5.64 5.05
CA ARG A 226 -14.07 4.25 5.06
C ARG A 226 -12.75 4.12 5.79
N PRO A 227 -12.66 3.38 6.91
CA PRO A 227 -11.41 3.26 7.64
C PRO A 227 -10.37 2.43 6.88
N LYS A 228 -9.11 2.76 7.03
CA LYS A 228 -7.99 1.90 6.69
C LYS A 228 -8.04 0.66 7.58
N MET A 229 -7.81 -0.53 7.03
CA MET A 229 -8.03 -1.77 7.78
C MET A 229 -7.06 -1.94 8.97
N LEU A 230 -5.77 -1.76 8.71
CA LEU A 230 -4.73 -1.69 9.73
C LEU A 230 -4.06 -0.31 9.64
N TRP A 231 -4.23 0.51 10.66
CA TRP A 231 -3.60 1.83 10.72
C TRP A 231 -2.75 2.00 11.98
N LEU A 232 -1.43 2.01 11.78
CA LEU A 232 -0.44 2.22 12.83
C LEU A 232 0.21 3.59 12.63
N ILE A 233 0.07 4.49 13.61
CA ILE A 233 0.56 5.87 13.51
C ILE A 233 1.66 6.10 14.54
N GLY A 234 2.84 6.54 14.10
CA GLY A 234 3.94 6.90 14.98
C GLY A 234 4.48 5.73 15.81
N CYS A 235 4.26 4.49 15.37
CA CYS A 235 4.70 3.30 16.09
C CYS A 235 6.17 2.96 15.80
N LYS A 236 6.82 2.29 16.74
CA LYS A 236 8.21 1.84 16.63
C LYS A 236 8.34 0.34 16.84
N LYS A 237 9.25 -0.29 16.08
CA LYS A 237 9.50 -1.74 16.11
C LYS A 237 8.21 -2.50 15.86
N VAL A 238 7.71 -2.38 14.64
CA VAL A 238 6.49 -3.03 14.15
C VAL A 238 6.84 -4.29 13.40
N LEU A 239 6.14 -5.40 13.67
CA LEU A 239 6.28 -6.66 12.94
C LEU A 239 4.91 -7.16 12.48
N LEU A 240 4.74 -7.31 11.17
CA LEU A 240 3.63 -8.06 10.56
C LEU A 240 4.25 -9.28 9.90
N GLN A 241 3.83 -10.49 10.31
CA GLN A 241 4.51 -11.69 9.82
C GLN A 241 3.56 -12.88 9.65
N ASP A 242 3.67 -13.55 8.49
CA ASP A 242 3.01 -14.80 8.11
C ASP A 242 1.47 -14.74 8.04
N VAL A 243 0.85 -13.62 8.40
CA VAL A 243 -0.60 -13.41 8.47
C VAL A 243 -1.18 -13.05 7.10
N THR A 244 -2.45 -13.43 6.89
CA THR A 244 -3.22 -13.07 5.70
C THR A 244 -4.22 -11.96 6.02
N PHE A 245 -4.22 -10.88 5.21
CA PHE A 245 -5.25 -9.83 5.25
C PHE A 245 -6.15 -9.95 4.01
N GLN A 246 -7.45 -9.68 4.18
CA GLN A 246 -8.38 -9.64 3.06
C GLN A 246 -9.53 -8.67 3.28
N ASN A 247 -10.18 -8.26 2.18
CA ASN A 247 -11.43 -7.52 2.17
C ASN A 247 -11.45 -6.25 3.04
N PRO A 248 -10.51 -5.30 2.84
CA PRO A 248 -10.45 -4.07 3.64
C PRO A 248 -11.57 -3.09 3.30
N PRO A 249 -12.00 -2.23 4.22
CA PRO A 249 -12.91 -1.11 3.90
C PRO A 249 -12.28 -0.08 2.96
N MET A 250 -10.99 0.17 3.15
CA MET A 250 -10.10 1.01 2.35
C MET A 250 -8.70 0.34 2.36
N TRP A 251 -7.61 1.04 2.26
CA TRP A 251 -6.24 0.51 2.31
C TRP A 251 -6.05 -0.59 3.35
N THR A 252 -5.37 -1.67 2.95
CA THR A 252 -5.26 -2.86 3.80
C THR A 252 -4.30 -2.63 4.97
N MET A 253 -3.05 -2.29 4.68
CA MET A 253 -2.03 -1.99 5.69
C MET A 253 -1.48 -0.58 5.47
N ASN A 254 -1.60 0.30 6.47
CA ASN A 254 -1.05 1.65 6.39
C ASN A 254 -0.24 2.01 7.65
N PRO A 255 1.01 1.56 7.77
CA PRO A 255 1.95 2.15 8.70
C PRO A 255 2.24 3.60 8.30
N THR A 256 1.98 4.55 9.21
CA THR A 256 2.15 5.99 8.99
C THR A 256 3.06 6.56 10.06
N LEU A 257 4.11 7.32 9.70
CA LEU A 257 5.08 7.92 10.63
C LEU A 257 5.78 6.88 11.55
N CYS A 258 5.89 5.64 11.10
CA CYS A 258 6.47 4.54 11.88
C CYS A 258 7.97 4.40 11.65
N GLU A 259 8.65 3.84 12.66
CA GLU A 259 10.08 3.50 12.59
C GLU A 259 10.30 2.02 12.89
N ASP A 260 11.30 1.42 12.21
CA ASP A 260 11.63 0.00 12.35
C ASP A 260 10.43 -0.92 12.05
N VAL A 261 10.00 -0.90 10.78
CA VAL A 261 8.84 -1.68 10.30
C VAL A 261 9.30 -2.92 9.55
N SER A 262 8.87 -4.09 10.00
CA SER A 262 9.09 -5.37 9.32
C SER A 262 7.78 -5.97 8.85
N ILE A 263 7.64 -6.22 7.54
CA ILE A 263 6.48 -6.89 6.91
C ILE A 263 7.03 -8.11 6.18
N LEU A 264 6.84 -9.29 6.77
CA LEU A 264 7.52 -10.52 6.36
C LEU A 264 6.51 -11.62 6.01
N ASN A 265 6.60 -12.18 4.81
CA ASN A 265 5.76 -13.27 4.33
C ASN A 265 4.24 -13.01 4.47
N VAL A 266 3.81 -11.75 4.50
CA VAL A 266 2.40 -11.37 4.61
C VAL A 266 1.70 -11.62 3.28
N GLN A 267 0.47 -12.11 3.36
CA GLN A 267 -0.40 -12.28 2.20
C GLN A 267 -1.55 -11.27 2.24
N VAL A 268 -1.89 -10.71 1.09
CA VAL A 268 -3.10 -9.90 0.92
C VAL A 268 -3.91 -10.47 -0.23
N HIS A 269 -5.21 -10.72 0.03
CA HIS A 269 -6.17 -11.21 -0.95
C HIS A 269 -7.39 -10.31 -1.00
N ASN A 270 -7.36 -9.32 -1.89
CA ASN A 270 -8.47 -8.42 -2.13
C ASN A 270 -9.10 -8.71 -3.49
N LEU A 271 -10.38 -8.43 -3.62
CA LEU A 271 -11.04 -8.60 -4.91
C LEU A 271 -10.52 -7.56 -5.93
N PRO A 272 -10.35 -7.94 -7.22
CA PRO A 272 -9.88 -7.00 -8.26
C PRO A 272 -10.80 -5.80 -8.48
N ASN A 273 -12.07 -5.92 -8.12
CA ASN A 273 -13.07 -4.84 -8.19
C ASN A 273 -13.14 -3.98 -6.91
N ALA A 274 -12.36 -4.32 -5.88
CA ALA A 274 -12.36 -3.58 -4.62
C ALA A 274 -11.63 -2.25 -4.78
N GLN A 275 -12.37 -1.15 -4.65
CA GLN A 275 -11.86 0.19 -4.85
C GLN A 275 -11.07 0.68 -3.63
N ASN A 276 -9.89 1.25 -3.87
CA ASN A 276 -8.92 1.70 -2.85
C ASN A 276 -8.55 0.57 -1.87
N SER A 277 -8.36 -0.62 -2.38
CA SER A 277 -7.94 -1.79 -1.59
C SER A 277 -6.44 -2.02 -1.66
N ASP A 278 -5.65 -0.94 -1.76
CA ASP A 278 -4.20 -0.99 -1.75
C ASP A 278 -3.70 -2.00 -0.70
N ALA A 279 -2.75 -2.86 -1.09
CA ALA A 279 -2.31 -3.91 -0.17
C ALA A 279 -1.41 -3.35 0.94
N LEU A 280 -0.48 -2.46 0.59
CA LEU A 280 0.40 -1.79 1.52
C LEU A 280 0.62 -0.33 1.11
N ASP A 281 0.31 0.59 2.00
CA ASP A 281 0.68 1.99 1.93
C ASP A 281 1.67 2.32 3.05
N LEU A 282 2.97 2.30 2.73
CA LEU A 282 4.01 2.69 3.68
C LEU A 282 4.19 4.21 3.60
N GLU A 283 3.74 4.92 4.63
CA GLU A 283 3.61 6.38 4.59
C GLU A 283 4.49 7.09 5.63
N SER A 284 5.40 7.95 5.18
CA SER A 284 6.28 8.74 6.06
C SER A 284 7.04 7.87 7.09
N CYS A 285 7.43 6.66 6.71
CA CYS A 285 8.10 5.69 7.56
C CYS A 285 9.61 5.68 7.34
N ARG A 286 10.37 5.30 8.36
CA ARG A 286 11.82 5.17 8.30
C ARG A 286 12.29 3.82 8.76
N ARG A 287 13.27 3.24 8.06
CA ARG A 287 13.83 1.90 8.27
C ARG A 287 12.75 0.82 8.21
N ALA A 288 12.39 0.46 6.99
CA ALA A 288 11.41 -0.60 6.75
C ALA A 288 11.98 -1.73 5.89
N VAL A 289 11.54 -2.95 6.17
CA VAL A 289 11.80 -4.14 5.35
C VAL A 289 10.47 -4.80 5.01
N ILE A 290 10.20 -4.94 3.70
CA ILE A 290 9.08 -5.68 3.14
C ILE A 290 9.66 -6.87 2.38
N ARG A 291 9.47 -8.10 2.88
CA ARG A 291 10.14 -9.26 2.32
C ARG A 291 9.23 -10.46 2.17
N GLY A 292 9.31 -11.15 1.01
CA GLY A 292 8.63 -12.40 0.76
C GLY A 292 7.10 -12.32 0.76
N CYS A 293 6.54 -11.13 0.61
CA CYS A 293 5.11 -10.89 0.64
C CYS A 293 4.45 -11.22 -0.69
N THR A 294 3.17 -11.62 -0.63
CA THR A 294 2.33 -11.85 -1.81
C THR A 294 1.09 -10.99 -1.73
N PHE A 295 0.89 -10.12 -2.70
CA PHE A 295 -0.23 -9.18 -2.74
C PHE A 295 -1.06 -9.39 -4.00
N ASP A 296 -2.34 -9.67 -3.82
CA ASP A 296 -3.35 -9.72 -4.88
C ASP A 296 -4.44 -8.71 -4.51
N THR A 297 -4.58 -7.63 -5.30
CA THR A 297 -5.42 -6.51 -4.91
C THR A 297 -6.02 -5.76 -6.10
N GLY A 298 -7.08 -5.01 -5.85
CA GLY A 298 -7.80 -4.21 -6.86
C GLY A 298 -7.32 -2.76 -6.98
N ASP A 299 -6.28 -2.36 -6.21
CA ASP A 299 -5.60 -1.06 -6.30
C ASP A 299 -4.07 -1.27 -6.17
N ASP A 300 -3.26 -0.30 -5.73
CA ASP A 300 -1.80 -0.45 -5.71
C ASP A 300 -1.34 -1.62 -4.80
N GLY A 301 -0.33 -2.37 -5.22
CA GLY A 301 0.24 -3.49 -4.48
C GLY A 301 1.16 -3.00 -3.35
N ILE A 302 2.37 -2.58 -3.69
CA ILE A 302 3.32 -1.97 -2.75
C ILE A 302 3.36 -0.49 -3.07
N CYS A 303 2.78 0.33 -2.20
CA CYS A 303 2.70 1.77 -2.42
C CYS A 303 3.47 2.55 -1.35
N ILE A 304 4.33 3.45 -1.80
CA ILE A 304 5.16 4.29 -0.95
C ILE A 304 4.60 5.71 -0.98
N LYS A 305 4.26 6.23 0.19
CA LYS A 305 3.64 7.53 0.38
C LYS A 305 4.38 8.37 1.42
N SER A 306 4.16 9.67 1.44
CA SER A 306 4.70 10.59 2.46
C SER A 306 3.84 11.85 2.61
N GLY A 307 2.53 11.65 2.73
CA GLY A 307 1.55 12.71 2.91
C GLY A 307 1.17 13.42 1.61
N LYS A 308 0.08 14.16 1.68
CA LYS A 308 -0.61 14.78 0.54
C LYS A 308 -0.55 16.31 0.60
N ASP A 309 -0.19 16.95 -0.52
CA ASP A 309 -0.25 18.39 -0.74
C ASP A 309 0.42 19.23 0.37
N ALA A 310 -0.13 20.38 0.70
CA ALA A 310 0.42 21.28 1.70
C ALA A 310 0.49 20.62 3.10
N ALA A 311 -0.47 19.78 3.48
CA ALA A 311 -0.45 19.06 4.74
C ALA A 311 0.75 18.09 4.80
N GLY A 312 0.97 17.31 3.75
CA GLY A 312 2.13 16.41 3.66
C GLY A 312 3.46 17.16 3.71
N ARG A 313 3.56 18.33 3.04
CA ARG A 313 4.75 19.18 3.12
C ARG A 313 4.98 19.75 4.53
N ARG A 314 3.92 20.15 5.24
CA ARG A 314 4.03 20.62 6.65
C ARG A 314 4.43 19.51 7.61
N ILE A 315 3.92 18.29 7.44
CA ILE A 315 4.39 17.11 8.17
C ILE A 315 5.88 16.90 7.90
N GLY A 316 6.30 17.04 6.64
CA GLY A 316 7.70 17.10 6.21
C GLY A 316 8.52 15.85 6.53
N VAL A 317 7.88 14.70 6.70
CA VAL A 317 8.55 13.42 7.00
C VAL A 317 8.57 12.56 5.76
N PRO A 318 9.76 12.28 5.20
CA PRO A 318 9.88 11.39 4.05
C PRO A 318 9.65 9.94 4.45
N THR A 319 9.35 9.10 3.44
CA THR A 319 9.57 7.66 3.57
C THR A 319 10.99 7.36 3.09
N GLU A 320 11.80 6.80 3.99
CA GLU A 320 13.23 6.62 3.74
C GLU A 320 13.80 5.34 4.37
N ASP A 321 14.96 4.90 3.82
CA ASP A 321 15.68 3.72 4.28
C ASP A 321 14.79 2.46 4.21
N VAL A 322 14.34 2.09 2.99
CA VAL A 322 13.40 0.99 2.77
C VAL A 322 13.98 -0.08 1.87
N LEU A 323 13.82 -1.34 2.27
CA LEU A 323 14.10 -2.52 1.45
C LEU A 323 12.78 -3.23 1.11
N VAL A 324 12.52 -3.43 -0.19
CA VAL A 324 11.49 -4.32 -0.72
C VAL A 324 12.17 -5.46 -1.43
N GLU A 325 11.97 -6.70 -0.97
CA GLU A 325 12.70 -7.85 -1.51
C GLU A 325 11.83 -9.10 -1.64
N GLY A 326 11.94 -9.77 -2.79
CA GLY A 326 11.32 -11.08 -3.00
C GLY A 326 9.79 -11.08 -2.93
N CYS A 327 9.15 -9.97 -3.25
CA CYS A 327 7.70 -9.85 -3.22
C CYS A 327 7.06 -10.20 -4.57
N THR A 328 5.84 -10.73 -4.52
CA THR A 328 5.03 -10.99 -5.71
C THR A 328 3.74 -10.18 -5.63
N VAL A 329 3.38 -9.50 -6.72
CA VAL A 329 2.15 -8.69 -6.80
C VAL A 329 1.31 -9.14 -7.99
N TYR A 330 0.02 -9.36 -7.74
CA TYR A 330 -0.96 -9.75 -8.76
C TYR A 330 -2.04 -8.69 -8.92
N HIS A 331 -2.49 -8.46 -10.15
CA HIS A 331 -3.70 -7.71 -10.55
C HIS A 331 -3.82 -6.27 -9.99
N ALA A 332 -2.80 -5.75 -9.37
CA ALA A 332 -2.79 -4.41 -8.78
C ALA A 332 -2.78 -3.29 -9.84
N HIS A 333 -3.18 -2.07 -9.46
CA HIS A 333 -2.99 -0.89 -10.32
C HIS A 333 -1.50 -0.53 -10.51
N GLY A 334 -0.64 -0.91 -9.58
CA GLY A 334 0.81 -0.80 -9.69
C GLY A 334 1.48 -1.91 -8.89
N GLY A 335 2.47 -2.60 -9.49
CA GLY A 335 3.25 -3.62 -8.79
C GLY A 335 4.05 -3.01 -7.65
N PHE A 336 4.93 -2.07 -7.99
CA PHE A 336 5.59 -1.17 -7.05
C PHE A 336 5.27 0.27 -7.43
N THR A 337 4.75 1.04 -6.49
CA THR A 337 4.28 2.42 -6.72
C THR A 337 4.95 3.39 -5.76
N ILE A 338 5.40 4.55 -6.25
CA ILE A 338 5.72 5.73 -5.45
C ILE A 338 4.70 6.82 -5.79
N GLY A 339 3.97 7.30 -4.77
CA GLY A 339 2.99 8.38 -4.91
C GLY A 339 1.55 7.89 -5.09
N SER A 340 0.65 8.77 -5.53
CA SER A 340 0.82 10.22 -5.81
C SER A 340 1.06 11.08 -4.56
N GLU A 341 0.65 10.63 -3.38
CA GLU A 341 0.85 11.29 -2.08
C GLU A 341 2.30 11.12 -1.61
N MET A 342 3.23 11.96 -2.12
CA MET A 342 4.66 11.89 -1.83
C MET A 342 5.23 13.24 -1.39
N SER A 343 4.40 14.09 -0.77
CA SER A 343 4.71 15.49 -0.48
C SER A 343 5.80 15.70 0.55
N GLY A 344 6.04 14.74 1.45
CA GLY A 344 7.17 14.74 2.39
C GLY A 344 8.48 14.22 1.82
N GLY A 345 8.45 13.70 0.57
CA GLY A 345 9.61 13.11 -0.10
C GLY A 345 9.76 11.60 0.11
N VAL A 346 10.53 10.96 -0.79
CA VAL A 346 10.85 9.52 -0.74
C VAL A 346 12.32 9.36 -1.11
N ARG A 347 13.10 8.63 -0.31
CA ARG A 347 14.53 8.44 -0.60
C ARG A 347 15.13 7.19 0.01
N ASN A 348 16.34 6.82 -0.47
CA ASN A 348 17.12 5.71 0.03
C ASN A 348 16.33 4.38 -0.02
N MET A 349 15.90 3.99 -1.21
CA MET A 349 15.12 2.77 -1.39
C MET A 349 15.85 1.72 -2.22
N VAL A 350 15.69 0.47 -1.83
CA VAL A 350 16.07 -0.69 -2.64
C VAL A 350 14.83 -1.56 -2.87
N VAL A 351 14.53 -1.83 -4.14
CA VAL A 351 13.48 -2.77 -4.56
C VAL A 351 14.13 -3.85 -5.41
N THR A 352 14.09 -5.10 -4.97
CA THR A 352 14.82 -6.14 -5.67
C THR A 352 14.14 -7.50 -5.63
N ASN A 353 14.42 -8.33 -6.64
CA ASN A 353 13.94 -9.71 -6.72
C ASN A 353 12.41 -9.83 -6.67
N CYS A 354 11.67 -8.86 -7.20
CA CYS A 354 10.20 -8.85 -7.18
C CYS A 354 9.61 -9.31 -8.52
N THR A 355 8.39 -9.82 -8.45
CA THR A 355 7.62 -10.29 -9.62
C THR A 355 6.25 -9.61 -9.64
N PHE A 356 5.86 -9.03 -10.79
CA PHE A 356 4.56 -8.40 -10.99
C PHE A 356 3.83 -9.10 -12.14
N MET A 357 2.59 -9.54 -11.89
CA MET A 357 1.82 -10.34 -12.83
C MET A 357 0.40 -9.78 -13.00
N GLY A 358 0.04 -9.45 -14.22
CA GLY A 358 -1.30 -8.93 -14.54
C GLY A 358 -1.63 -7.58 -13.87
N THR A 359 -0.61 -6.81 -13.47
CA THR A 359 -0.83 -5.47 -12.91
C THR A 359 -1.11 -4.46 -14.02
N ASP A 360 -1.85 -3.38 -13.71
CA ASP A 360 -2.06 -2.33 -14.71
C ASP A 360 -0.73 -1.66 -15.10
N ILE A 361 0.15 -1.41 -14.13
CA ILE A 361 1.48 -0.85 -14.33
C ILE A 361 2.48 -1.67 -13.50
N GLY A 362 3.65 -1.94 -14.05
CA GLY A 362 4.69 -2.68 -13.33
C GLY A 362 5.41 -1.82 -12.29
N LEU A 363 6.31 -0.94 -12.74
CA LEU A 363 6.97 0.07 -11.92
C LEU A 363 6.30 1.42 -12.16
N ARG A 364 5.71 2.00 -11.11
CA ARG A 364 4.84 3.18 -11.20
C ARG A 364 5.33 4.32 -10.33
N PHE A 365 5.79 5.40 -10.95
CA PHE A 365 6.20 6.63 -10.28
C PHE A 365 5.23 7.74 -10.68
N LYS A 366 4.35 8.16 -9.75
CA LYS A 366 3.26 9.09 -10.06
C LYS A 366 3.23 10.28 -9.12
N SER A 367 2.99 11.46 -9.66
CA SER A 367 2.72 12.68 -8.90
C SER A 367 1.95 13.69 -9.75
N THR A 368 1.68 14.84 -9.19
CA THR A 368 1.04 15.96 -9.89
C THR A 368 1.46 17.28 -9.27
N ARG A 369 1.30 18.38 -10.01
CA ARG A 369 1.44 19.73 -9.44
C ARG A 369 0.55 19.88 -8.21
N GLY A 370 1.02 20.60 -7.20
CA GLY A 370 0.36 20.70 -5.90
C GLY A 370 0.94 19.78 -4.83
N ARG A 371 1.45 18.60 -5.23
CA ARG A 371 2.08 17.64 -4.29
C ARG A 371 3.39 18.18 -3.73
N GLY A 372 4.29 18.67 -4.58
CA GLY A 372 5.68 18.94 -4.17
C GLY A 372 6.41 17.65 -3.79
N GLY A 373 7.44 17.78 -2.96
CA GLY A 373 8.28 16.68 -2.53
C GLY A 373 9.33 16.23 -3.55
N VAL A 374 10.33 15.51 -3.08
CA VAL A 374 11.43 14.97 -3.90
C VAL A 374 11.49 13.46 -3.75
N VAL A 375 11.58 12.76 -4.88
CA VAL A 375 11.87 11.32 -4.95
C VAL A 375 13.27 11.17 -5.50
N GLU A 376 14.19 10.59 -4.70
CA GLU A 376 15.60 10.48 -5.06
C GLU A 376 16.27 9.27 -4.41
N ASN A 377 17.41 8.87 -4.97
CA ASN A 377 18.22 7.76 -4.47
C ASN A 377 17.41 6.46 -4.38
N ILE A 378 16.81 6.07 -5.52
CA ILE A 378 15.96 4.88 -5.65
C ILE A 378 16.66 3.84 -6.52
N PHE A 379 16.82 2.64 -6.02
CA PHE A 379 17.44 1.51 -6.72
C PHE A 379 16.45 0.38 -6.90
N VAL A 380 16.17 0.05 -8.15
CA VAL A 380 15.27 -1.05 -8.52
C VAL A 380 16.05 -2.07 -9.32
N SER A 381 16.04 -3.33 -8.92
CA SER A 381 16.79 -4.36 -9.63
C SER A 381 16.13 -5.73 -9.64
N ASN A 382 16.48 -6.56 -10.63
CA ASN A 382 16.02 -7.95 -10.74
C ASN A 382 14.48 -8.08 -10.69
N ILE A 383 13.79 -7.31 -11.52
CA ILE A 383 12.32 -7.31 -11.59
C ILE A 383 11.86 -8.17 -12.77
N ARG A 384 10.85 -8.98 -12.52
CA ARG A 384 10.16 -9.78 -13.54
C ARG A 384 8.71 -9.29 -13.62
N MET A 385 8.24 -9.12 -14.85
CA MET A 385 6.88 -8.69 -15.14
C MET A 385 6.26 -9.55 -16.22
N GLU A 386 4.98 -9.86 -16.08
CA GLU A 386 4.23 -10.64 -17.05
C GLU A 386 2.81 -10.10 -17.15
N ASP A 387 2.31 -9.97 -18.38
CA ASP A 387 0.94 -9.54 -18.70
C ASP A 387 0.55 -8.18 -18.07
N ILE A 388 1.41 -7.17 -18.23
CA ILE A 388 1.15 -5.81 -17.74
C ILE A 388 0.12 -5.14 -18.65
N ALA A 389 -1.04 -4.78 -18.11
CA ALA A 389 -2.16 -4.24 -18.89
C ALA A 389 -1.87 -2.86 -19.53
N GLY A 390 -1.05 -2.04 -18.87
CA GLY A 390 -0.62 -0.71 -19.30
C GLY A 390 0.89 -0.65 -19.51
N ASP A 391 1.60 0.10 -18.68
CA ASP A 391 3.02 0.41 -18.86
C ASP A 391 3.90 -0.50 -18.02
N ALA A 392 4.97 -1.07 -18.61
CA ALA A 392 5.92 -1.83 -17.81
C ALA A 392 6.69 -0.92 -16.83
N ILE A 393 7.14 0.25 -17.28
CA ILE A 393 7.79 1.28 -16.48
C ILE A 393 7.10 2.63 -16.78
N ASN A 394 6.55 3.27 -15.75
CA ASN A 394 5.83 4.54 -15.87
C ASN A 394 6.31 5.59 -14.87
N PHE A 395 6.69 6.74 -15.38
CA PHE A 395 6.85 7.98 -14.63
C PHE A 395 5.83 8.99 -15.15
N ASN A 396 4.92 9.46 -14.29
CA ASN A 396 3.86 10.38 -14.69
C ASN A 396 3.66 11.50 -13.67
N LEU A 397 4.08 12.72 -14.03
CA LEU A 397 3.91 13.91 -13.20
C LEU A 397 2.62 14.71 -13.52
N TYR A 398 1.71 14.13 -14.31
CA TYR A 398 0.38 14.67 -14.61
C TYR A 398 -0.75 13.84 -14.02
N TYR A 399 -0.49 13.07 -12.98
CA TYR A 399 -1.46 12.14 -12.41
C TYR A 399 -2.76 12.87 -11.98
N GLY A 400 -3.88 12.47 -12.58
CA GLY A 400 -5.19 13.11 -12.37
C GLY A 400 -5.38 14.46 -13.08
N GLY A 401 -4.38 14.90 -13.86
CA GLY A 401 -4.45 16.11 -14.69
C GLY A 401 -4.37 15.82 -16.18
N LYS A 402 -4.38 16.86 -17.00
CA LYS A 402 -4.21 16.75 -18.45
C LYS A 402 -2.73 16.87 -18.82
N SER A 403 -2.25 15.93 -19.60
CA SER A 403 -0.92 16.00 -20.22
C SER A 403 -0.94 16.85 -21.47
N PRO A 404 0.13 17.60 -21.78
CA PRO A 404 0.29 18.24 -23.08
C PRO A 404 0.30 17.27 -24.28
N LEU A 405 0.42 15.96 -24.00
CA LEU A 405 0.36 14.90 -25.03
C LEU A 405 -1.07 14.40 -25.27
N ASP A 406 -2.04 14.81 -24.47
CA ASP A 406 -3.44 14.54 -24.74
C ASP A 406 -3.85 15.37 -25.95
N GLU A 407 -4.21 14.72 -27.06
CA GLU A 407 -4.45 15.29 -28.40
C GLU A 407 -5.49 16.43 -28.48
N THR A 408 -6.11 16.79 -27.38
CA THR A 408 -7.11 17.84 -27.25
C THR A 408 -6.58 19.19 -26.77
N VAL A 409 -5.32 19.29 -26.41
CA VAL A 409 -4.70 20.56 -26.01
C VAL A 409 -4.01 21.13 -27.26
N GLY A 410 -4.67 22.02 -27.94
CA GLY A 410 -4.06 22.79 -29.03
C GLY A 410 -2.84 23.59 -28.58
N ASP A 411 -2.07 24.17 -29.49
CA ASP A 411 -0.76 24.86 -29.37
C ASP A 411 -0.61 25.92 -28.25
N ALA A 412 -1.39 25.87 -27.17
CA ALA A 412 -1.62 26.97 -26.25
C ALA A 412 -0.86 26.92 -24.91
N GLU A 413 -0.11 25.88 -24.55
CA GLU A 413 0.67 25.93 -23.30
C GLU A 413 2.14 26.28 -23.53
N THR A 414 2.41 27.52 -23.86
CA THR A 414 3.76 28.12 -23.73
C THR A 414 3.99 28.74 -22.35
N ASN A 415 2.98 28.84 -21.50
CA ASN A 415 3.05 29.50 -20.21
C ASN A 415 2.98 28.48 -19.08
N PHE A 416 4.11 27.84 -18.76
CA PHE A 416 4.21 26.88 -17.65
C PHE A 416 4.26 27.61 -16.31
N PRO A 417 3.64 27.04 -15.25
CA PRO A 417 3.70 27.64 -13.92
C PRO A 417 5.15 27.69 -13.41
N PRO A 418 5.51 28.69 -12.60
CA PRO A 418 6.84 28.75 -12.00
C PRO A 418 7.05 27.57 -11.03
N VAL A 419 8.27 27.09 -10.95
CA VAL A 419 8.68 26.09 -9.94
C VAL A 419 8.44 26.63 -8.54
N SER A 420 7.83 25.83 -7.68
CA SER A 420 7.54 26.16 -6.30
C SER A 420 7.72 24.94 -5.38
N GLU A 421 7.50 25.09 -4.10
CA GLU A 421 7.46 23.96 -3.14
C GLU A 421 6.38 22.90 -3.48
N ALA A 422 5.38 23.28 -4.27
CA ALA A 422 4.30 22.42 -4.72
C ALA A 422 4.63 21.67 -6.01
N THR A 423 5.81 21.88 -6.61
CA THR A 423 6.27 21.21 -7.83
C THR A 423 6.99 19.90 -7.47
N PRO A 424 6.47 18.73 -7.84
CA PRO A 424 7.12 17.45 -7.53
C PRO A 424 8.38 17.25 -8.34
N GLN A 425 9.37 16.55 -7.76
CA GLN A 425 10.65 16.25 -8.40
C GLN A 425 10.95 14.76 -8.31
N PHE A 426 11.36 14.16 -9.44
CA PHE A 426 11.89 12.81 -9.50
C PHE A 426 13.29 12.84 -10.13
N ARG A 427 14.28 12.33 -9.38
CA ARG A 427 15.67 12.33 -9.81
C ARG A 427 16.47 11.21 -9.14
N ASP A 428 17.67 10.92 -9.68
CA ASP A 428 18.59 9.94 -9.11
C ASP A 428 17.93 8.57 -8.88
N ILE A 429 17.42 7.98 -9.99
CA ILE A 429 16.70 6.72 -9.98
C ILE A 429 17.37 5.73 -10.92
N HIS A 430 17.72 4.57 -10.37
CA HIS A 430 18.42 3.51 -11.08
C HIS A 430 17.58 2.26 -11.18
N ILE A 431 17.31 1.80 -12.40
CA ILE A 431 16.53 0.62 -12.69
C ILE A 431 17.36 -0.34 -13.51
N GLU A 432 17.63 -1.54 -12.98
CA GLU A 432 18.48 -2.50 -13.66
C GLU A 432 17.92 -3.93 -13.64
N ASN A 433 18.33 -4.73 -14.65
CA ASN A 433 17.98 -6.16 -14.75
C ASN A 433 16.45 -6.39 -14.71
N VAL A 434 15.72 -5.72 -15.59
CA VAL A 434 14.26 -5.83 -15.71
C VAL A 434 13.88 -6.64 -16.92
N ILE A 435 12.99 -7.61 -16.73
CA ILE A 435 12.40 -8.39 -17.81
C ILE A 435 10.88 -8.23 -17.74
N CYS A 436 10.26 -7.81 -18.84
CA CYS A 436 8.81 -7.73 -19.00
C CYS A 436 8.35 -8.49 -20.23
N ARG A 437 7.42 -9.42 -20.06
CA ARG A 437 6.79 -10.17 -21.15
C ARG A 437 5.32 -9.75 -21.27
N GLY A 438 5.07 -8.85 -22.21
CA GLY A 438 3.73 -8.32 -22.48
C GLY A 438 3.41 -7.07 -21.65
N ALA A 439 3.35 -5.94 -22.36
CA ALA A 439 2.84 -4.67 -21.84
C ALA A 439 2.12 -3.90 -22.97
N GLN A 440 1.27 -2.94 -22.62
CA GLN A 440 0.69 -2.04 -23.62
C GLN A 440 1.76 -1.05 -24.10
N ASN A 441 2.49 -0.41 -23.21
CA ASN A 441 3.63 0.44 -23.50
C ASN A 441 4.88 -0.07 -22.78
N ALA A 442 6.04 -0.01 -23.42
CA ALA A 442 7.27 -0.46 -22.80
C ALA A 442 7.68 0.46 -21.66
N ILE A 443 7.94 1.73 -21.96
CA ILE A 443 8.44 2.72 -21.02
C ILE A 443 7.79 4.06 -21.32
N VAL A 444 7.21 4.69 -20.30
CA VAL A 444 6.65 6.03 -20.35
C VAL A 444 7.33 6.90 -19.31
N LEU A 445 8.14 7.86 -19.73
CA LEU A 445 8.78 8.84 -18.87
C LEU A 445 8.18 10.21 -19.17
N GLN A 446 7.36 10.74 -18.24
CA GLN A 446 6.63 11.99 -18.46
C GLN A 446 6.85 12.95 -17.29
N GLY A 447 7.80 13.87 -17.47
CA GLY A 447 8.09 14.97 -16.56
C GLY A 447 7.15 16.16 -16.73
N LEU A 448 7.46 17.25 -16.05
CA LEU A 448 6.83 18.57 -16.25
C LEU A 448 7.77 19.46 -17.06
N PRO A 449 7.26 20.33 -17.94
CA PRO A 449 8.10 21.28 -18.69
C PRO A 449 8.96 22.16 -17.79
N GLU A 450 8.41 22.60 -16.66
CA GLU A 450 9.10 23.41 -15.64
C GLU A 450 9.97 22.59 -14.69
N MET A 451 9.74 21.26 -14.60
CA MET A 451 10.46 20.34 -13.72
C MET A 451 10.62 18.98 -14.41
N SER A 452 11.68 18.86 -15.20
CA SER A 452 11.98 17.63 -15.92
C SER A 452 12.28 16.46 -14.98
N LEU A 453 11.94 15.25 -15.40
CA LEU A 453 12.54 14.03 -14.84
C LEU A 453 14.03 14.08 -15.11
N ARG A 454 14.88 13.72 -14.14
CA ARG A 454 16.33 13.80 -14.36
C ARG A 454 17.13 12.74 -13.64
N ASP A 455 18.33 12.50 -14.17
CA ASP A 455 19.29 11.56 -13.60
C ASP A 455 18.68 10.16 -13.41
N ILE A 456 18.03 9.63 -14.47
CA ILE A 456 17.41 8.31 -14.47
C ILE A 456 18.21 7.38 -15.37
N THR A 457 18.63 6.24 -14.83
CA THR A 457 19.38 5.22 -15.56
C THR A 457 18.54 3.94 -15.65
N LEU A 458 18.37 3.43 -16.88
CA LEU A 458 17.82 2.11 -17.14
C LEU A 458 18.94 1.23 -17.73
N LYS A 459 19.19 0.07 -17.11
CA LYS A 459 20.29 -0.81 -17.49
C LYS A 459 19.85 -2.26 -17.57
N ASN A 460 20.24 -2.98 -18.63
CA ASN A 460 19.87 -4.39 -18.85
C ASN A 460 18.35 -4.58 -18.75
N VAL A 461 17.59 -3.84 -19.50
CA VAL A 461 16.12 -3.89 -19.53
C VAL A 461 15.65 -4.55 -20.81
N SER A 462 14.81 -5.58 -20.73
CA SER A 462 14.23 -6.28 -21.88
C SER A 462 12.71 -6.30 -21.75
N ILE A 463 12.01 -5.69 -22.70
CA ILE A 463 10.55 -5.55 -22.67
C ILE A 463 9.96 -5.94 -24.02
N THR A 464 8.95 -6.84 -24.03
CA THR A 464 8.04 -7.04 -25.15
C THR A 464 6.73 -6.29 -24.90
N SER A 465 6.26 -5.51 -25.87
CA SER A 465 5.09 -4.63 -25.67
C SER A 465 4.34 -4.37 -26.98
N GLN A 466 3.14 -3.78 -26.88
CA GLN A 466 2.42 -3.30 -28.06
C GLN A 466 3.08 -2.03 -28.63
N LYS A 467 3.41 -1.07 -27.77
CA LYS A 467 4.02 0.22 -28.14
C LYS A 467 5.39 0.37 -27.50
N GLY A 468 6.25 1.16 -28.14
CA GLY A 468 7.61 1.39 -27.70
C GLY A 468 7.75 2.31 -26.48
N VAL A 469 8.78 3.14 -26.53
CA VAL A 469 9.21 4.05 -25.46
C VAL A 469 8.75 5.47 -25.76
N SER A 470 8.27 6.19 -24.75
CA SER A 470 7.95 7.61 -24.80
C SER A 470 8.68 8.36 -23.71
N VAL A 471 9.44 9.39 -24.06
CA VAL A 471 10.20 10.24 -23.10
C VAL A 471 9.84 11.70 -23.35
N THR A 472 9.29 12.36 -22.36
CA THR A 472 8.84 13.76 -22.43
C THR A 472 9.31 14.52 -21.19
N ASP A 473 9.81 15.74 -21.40
CA ASP A 473 10.29 16.63 -20.34
C ASP A 473 11.31 15.93 -19.41
N ALA A 474 12.42 15.52 -19.97
CA ALA A 474 13.43 14.73 -19.27
C ALA A 474 14.85 15.22 -19.58
N GLU A 475 15.75 15.06 -18.60
CA GLU A 475 17.15 15.46 -18.69
C GLU A 475 18.07 14.42 -18.06
N ASN A 476 19.27 14.19 -18.63
CA ASN A 476 20.26 13.22 -18.16
C ASN A 476 19.66 11.80 -18.01
N ILE A 477 18.88 11.35 -18.99
CA ILE A 477 18.36 9.98 -19.02
C ILE A 477 19.35 9.09 -19.74
N THR A 478 19.69 7.95 -19.14
CA THR A 478 20.66 7.01 -19.71
C THR A 478 20.05 5.63 -19.88
N PHE A 479 20.09 5.13 -21.10
CA PHE A 479 19.77 3.73 -21.43
C PHE A 479 21.06 2.98 -21.73
N GLU A 480 21.31 1.92 -20.97
CA GLU A 480 22.44 1.00 -21.15
C GLU A 480 21.90 -0.41 -21.39
N ASN A 481 22.06 -0.97 -22.59
CA ASN A 481 21.54 -2.27 -22.94
C ASN A 481 20.02 -2.38 -22.68
N VAL A 482 19.24 -1.49 -23.27
CA VAL A 482 17.78 -1.47 -23.21
C VAL A 482 17.22 -2.04 -24.52
N GLN A 483 16.53 -3.15 -24.44
CA GLN A 483 15.90 -3.83 -25.55
C GLN A 483 14.38 -3.69 -25.45
N VAL A 484 13.77 -3.20 -26.51
CA VAL A 484 12.31 -3.08 -26.61
C VAL A 484 11.84 -3.68 -27.93
N GLU A 485 11.07 -4.74 -27.83
CA GLU A 485 10.39 -5.36 -28.95
C GLU A 485 8.92 -4.89 -28.96
N ASN A 486 8.63 -3.86 -29.75
CA ASN A 486 7.27 -3.33 -29.90
C ASN A 486 6.62 -3.79 -31.20
N GLN A 487 5.30 -4.02 -31.14
CA GLN A 487 4.53 -4.52 -32.30
C GLN A 487 4.05 -3.40 -33.22
N ILE A 488 3.76 -2.23 -32.70
CA ILE A 488 3.20 -1.10 -33.46
C ILE A 488 3.88 0.23 -33.11
N GLY A 489 3.97 1.11 -34.11
CA GLY A 489 4.50 2.46 -33.94
C GLY A 489 6.02 2.53 -33.87
N GLU A 490 6.52 3.69 -33.52
CA GLU A 490 7.95 3.96 -33.35
C GLU A 490 8.49 3.29 -32.08
N ALA A 491 9.71 2.78 -32.15
CA ALA A 491 10.35 2.18 -30.98
C ALA A 491 10.65 3.23 -29.88
N LEU A 492 10.98 4.47 -30.29
CA LEU A 492 11.28 5.57 -29.38
C LEU A 492 10.66 6.88 -29.89
N LYS A 493 9.92 7.58 -29.01
CA LYS A 493 9.40 8.93 -29.22
C LYS A 493 9.93 9.86 -28.13
N THR A 494 10.44 11.03 -28.51
CA THR A 494 11.01 12.01 -27.55
C THR A 494 10.43 13.39 -27.76
N VAL A 495 10.15 14.11 -26.66
CA VAL A 495 9.68 15.50 -26.67
C VAL A 495 10.39 16.27 -25.53
N ARG A 496 11.07 17.35 -25.85
CA ARG A 496 11.80 18.21 -24.90
C ARG A 496 12.75 17.41 -23.98
N VAL A 497 13.61 16.59 -24.58
CA VAL A 497 14.62 15.78 -23.88
C VAL A 497 15.99 16.42 -24.04
N LYS A 498 16.78 16.53 -22.96
CA LYS A 498 18.11 17.16 -22.95
C LYS A 498 19.16 16.20 -22.40
N ASN A 499 20.41 16.33 -22.87
CA ASN A 499 21.60 15.67 -22.33
C ASN A 499 21.41 14.15 -22.07
N SER A 500 20.64 13.47 -22.91
CA SER A 500 20.23 12.08 -22.66
C SER A 500 20.82 11.13 -23.72
N LYS A 501 21.09 9.90 -23.28
CA LYS A 501 21.52 8.79 -24.14
C LYS A 501 20.45 7.72 -24.13
N LEU A 502 19.65 7.65 -25.20
CA LEU A 502 18.45 6.80 -25.29
C LEU A 502 18.60 5.71 -26.35
N ASP A 503 19.76 5.06 -26.39
CA ASP A 503 20.03 4.03 -27.40
C ASP A 503 19.28 2.74 -27.03
N LEU A 504 18.38 2.32 -27.91
CA LEU A 504 17.74 0.99 -27.84
C LEU A 504 18.63 -0.02 -28.59
N THR A 505 18.93 -1.12 -27.93
CA THR A 505 19.62 -2.26 -28.55
C THR A 505 18.61 -3.11 -29.33
N LYS A 506 19.02 -3.61 -30.50
CA LYS A 506 18.20 -4.49 -31.35
C LYS A 506 18.17 -5.92 -30.81
#